data_e5d0d7b775bf7350d47c0ffeb9c7accc
#
_entry.id   e5d0d7b775bf7350d47c0ffeb9c7accc
#
_cell.length_a   1.000
_cell.length_b   1.000
_cell.length_c   1.000
_cell.angle_alpha   90.00
_cell.angle_beta   90.00
_cell.angle_gamma   90.00
#
_symmetry.space_group_name_H-M   'P 1'
#
loop_
_entity.id
_entity.type
_entity.pdbx_description
1 polymer ?
#
loop_
_entity_poly.entity_id
_entity_poly.type
_entity_poly.pdbx_seq_one_letter_code
_entity_poly.pdbx_strand_id
1 'polypeptide(L)'
;MDKAKNVLKLRNLKVIFPNEMGIIRAVEGVDLDINEGECVALVGESGCGKSMTSLSIMKLLSSPPALISVDELKLEGEELKDLPEKKMQSIRGSRMSMIFQDAMTALNPVMTVGKQIDEVFIRHQKLTRKQAKEHTIKALSLVGVPSPEQRYKDFPHQLSGGMRQRVLIAMAFACQPNLIIADEPTTALDVTIQAQVLDVLSDMQKKHGTSLLLITHDLSIVANMADRIYVMYAGKIVETSPAYDLFKKPYHPYTEGLLGAIPKLSDDHHEFIQIPDSVPHPMFKPKGCYFHPRCPYATDECREKMPTLKEIEPGRCVRCHHPLRKGEDHE
;
A
#
# COMPACT_ATOMS: atom_id res chain seq x y z
N MET A 1 5.18 20.67 20.11
CA MET A 1 5.19 19.98 18.82
C MET A 1 3.74 19.85 18.37
N ASP A 2 3.35 20.59 17.34
CA ASP A 2 2.01 20.44 16.76
C ASP A 2 1.83 18.98 16.34
N LYS A 3 0.72 18.37 16.79
CA LYS A 3 0.38 17.02 16.33
C LYS A 3 0.19 17.09 14.82
N ALA A 4 1.04 16.38 14.07
CA ALA A 4 0.88 16.26 12.63
C ALA A 4 -0.57 15.92 12.30
N LYS A 5 -1.16 16.69 11.38
CA LYS A 5 -2.57 16.52 11.00
C LYS A 5 -2.76 15.16 10.32
N ASN A 6 -3.67 14.38 10.87
CA ASN A 6 -3.95 13.03 10.35
C ASN A 6 -4.82 13.13 9.07
N VAL A 7 -4.34 12.55 7.97
CA VAL A 7 -5.07 12.50 6.68
C VAL A 7 -5.94 11.25 6.59
N LEU A 8 -5.41 10.10 6.98
CA LEU A 8 -6.18 8.85 7.03
C LEU A 8 -6.12 8.27 8.44
N LYS A 9 -7.27 7.91 8.97
CA LYS A 9 -7.40 7.16 10.22
C LYS A 9 -8.26 5.92 10.00
N LEU A 10 -7.68 4.74 10.23
CA LEU A 10 -8.35 3.45 10.10
C LEU A 10 -8.23 2.70 11.42
N ARG A 11 -9.36 2.16 11.92
CA ARG A 11 -9.40 1.38 13.16
C ARG A 11 -10.19 0.09 12.98
N ASN A 12 -9.59 -1.00 13.42
CA ASN A 12 -10.16 -2.34 13.51
C ASN A 12 -10.81 -2.83 12.21
N LEU A 13 -10.13 -2.58 11.06
CA LEU A 13 -10.63 -3.08 9.78
C LEU A 13 -10.60 -4.61 9.76
N LYS A 14 -11.73 -5.23 9.42
CA LYS A 14 -11.87 -6.66 9.19
C LYS A 14 -12.52 -6.90 7.84
N VAL A 15 -11.98 -7.86 7.10
CA VAL A 15 -12.51 -8.28 5.79
C VAL A 15 -12.58 -9.80 5.77
N ILE A 16 -13.77 -10.33 5.62
CA ILE A 16 -14.00 -11.77 5.56
C ILE A 16 -14.84 -12.12 4.33
N PHE A 17 -14.61 -13.32 3.78
CA PHE A 17 -15.37 -13.87 2.67
C PHE A 17 -15.93 -15.21 3.09
N PRO A 18 -17.25 -15.31 3.35
CA PRO A 18 -17.92 -16.58 3.52
C PRO A 18 -17.89 -17.37 2.21
N ASN A 19 -17.60 -18.65 2.27
CA ASN A 19 -17.78 -19.59 1.17
C ASN A 19 -18.28 -20.95 1.68
N GLU A 20 -18.58 -21.87 0.76
CA GLU A 20 -19.14 -23.20 1.10
C GLU A 20 -18.21 -24.04 1.99
N MET A 21 -16.89 -23.85 1.91
CA MET A 21 -15.89 -24.60 2.69
C MET A 21 -15.53 -23.93 4.01
N GLY A 22 -16.00 -22.69 4.29
CA GLY A 22 -15.69 -21.97 5.53
C GLY A 22 -15.57 -20.48 5.36
N ILE A 23 -14.80 -19.83 6.23
CA ILE A 23 -14.65 -18.39 6.26
C ILE A 23 -13.20 -18.01 5.96
N ILE A 24 -12.97 -17.27 4.87
CA ILE A 24 -11.68 -16.67 4.55
C ILE A 24 -11.56 -15.36 5.32
N ARG A 25 -10.58 -15.26 6.23
CA ARG A 25 -10.28 -14.03 7.00
C ARG A 25 -9.10 -13.31 6.37
N ALA A 26 -9.40 -12.43 5.40
CA ALA A 26 -8.36 -11.71 4.65
C ALA A 26 -7.68 -10.61 5.48
N VAL A 27 -8.47 -9.88 6.30
CA VAL A 27 -7.97 -8.81 7.18
C VAL A 27 -8.63 -8.97 8.55
N GLU A 28 -7.85 -8.85 9.62
CA GLU A 28 -8.30 -9.15 10.99
C GLU A 28 -7.86 -8.08 12.00
N GLY A 29 -8.56 -6.94 12.01
CA GLY A 29 -8.32 -5.88 12.98
C GLY A 29 -7.06 -5.08 12.66
N VAL A 30 -7.03 -4.47 11.47
CA VAL A 30 -5.95 -3.58 11.06
C VAL A 30 -6.27 -2.15 11.49
N ASP A 31 -5.29 -1.55 12.19
CA ASP A 31 -5.23 -0.14 12.49
C ASP A 31 -4.13 0.50 11.64
N LEU A 32 -4.41 1.66 11.04
CA LEU A 32 -3.46 2.38 10.19
C LEU A 32 -3.75 3.88 10.23
N ASP A 33 -2.71 4.68 10.42
CA ASP A 33 -2.76 6.14 10.37
C ASP A 33 -1.79 6.65 9.30
N ILE A 34 -2.16 7.73 8.63
CA ILE A 34 -1.28 8.47 7.70
C ILE A 34 -1.40 9.95 8.02
N ASN A 35 -0.29 10.62 8.25
CA ASN A 35 -0.23 12.05 8.48
C ASN A 35 -0.08 12.83 7.17
N GLU A 36 -0.32 14.13 7.22
CA GLU A 36 -0.19 15.02 6.06
C GLU A 36 1.24 14.99 5.50
N GLY A 37 1.36 14.74 4.18
CA GLY A 37 2.63 14.64 3.47
C GLY A 37 3.46 13.39 3.78
N GLU A 38 2.99 12.50 4.67
CA GLU A 38 3.71 11.29 5.05
C GLU A 38 3.62 10.21 3.96
N CYS A 39 4.73 9.52 3.71
CA CYS A 39 4.77 8.27 2.94
C CYS A 39 4.79 7.08 3.90
N VAL A 40 3.69 6.36 3.97
CA VAL A 40 3.55 5.15 4.78
C VAL A 40 3.60 3.92 3.88
N ALA A 41 4.47 2.96 4.20
CA ALA A 41 4.50 1.68 3.50
C ALA A 41 3.71 0.61 4.24
N LEU A 42 2.94 -0.20 3.50
CA LEU A 42 2.32 -1.44 3.97
C LEU A 42 2.97 -2.61 3.25
N VAL A 43 3.80 -3.38 3.97
CA VAL A 43 4.63 -4.44 3.41
C VAL A 43 4.26 -5.82 3.95
N GLY A 44 4.63 -6.86 3.21
CA GLY A 44 4.43 -8.27 3.58
C GLY A 44 4.34 -9.15 2.35
N GLU A 45 4.38 -10.48 2.55
CA GLU A 45 4.29 -11.46 1.47
C GLU A 45 2.96 -11.37 0.71
N SER A 46 2.92 -11.95 -0.51
CA SER A 46 1.70 -12.03 -1.31
C SER A 46 0.59 -12.77 -0.53
N GLY A 47 -0.66 -12.32 -0.68
CA GLY A 47 -1.81 -12.92 0.01
C GLY A 47 -1.96 -12.55 1.50
N CYS A 48 -1.10 -11.74 2.10
CA CYS A 48 -1.23 -11.37 3.52
C CYS A 48 -2.35 -10.35 3.82
N GLY A 49 -3.04 -9.78 2.80
CA GLY A 49 -4.19 -8.88 2.97
C GLY A 49 -3.98 -7.42 2.59
N LYS A 50 -2.83 -7.02 2.05
CA LYS A 50 -2.49 -5.62 1.69
C LYS A 50 -3.51 -4.99 0.74
N SER A 51 -3.74 -5.60 -0.42
CA SER A 51 -4.68 -5.08 -1.41
C SER A 51 -6.14 -5.13 -0.92
N MET A 52 -6.50 -6.10 -0.05
CA MET A 52 -7.82 -6.08 0.59
C MET A 52 -7.98 -4.88 1.51
N THR A 53 -6.91 -4.47 2.20
CA THR A 53 -6.90 -3.28 3.05
C THR A 53 -7.07 -2.01 2.20
N SER A 54 -6.31 -1.85 1.11
CA SER A 54 -6.41 -0.67 0.23
C SER A 54 -7.78 -0.53 -0.42
N LEU A 55 -8.31 -1.64 -0.97
CA LEU A 55 -9.64 -1.66 -1.60
C LEU A 55 -10.76 -1.38 -0.58
N SER A 56 -10.59 -1.80 0.68
CA SER A 56 -11.55 -1.49 1.76
C SER A 56 -11.53 -0.01 2.12
N ILE A 57 -10.36 0.62 2.22
CA ILE A 57 -10.22 2.06 2.45
C ILE A 57 -10.91 2.85 1.33
N MET A 58 -10.72 2.42 0.08
CA MET A 58 -11.37 3.01 -1.09
C MET A 58 -12.86 2.67 -1.21
N LYS A 59 -13.39 1.75 -0.38
CA LYS A 59 -14.75 1.17 -0.51
C LYS A 59 -15.01 0.63 -1.93
N LEU A 60 -14.05 -0.11 -2.48
CA LEU A 60 -14.11 -0.73 -3.81
C LEU A 60 -14.37 -2.25 -3.76
N LEU A 61 -14.32 -2.87 -2.58
CA LEU A 61 -14.70 -4.26 -2.44
C LEU A 61 -16.21 -4.42 -2.57
N SER A 62 -16.62 -5.35 -3.45
CA SER A 62 -18.04 -5.71 -3.58
C SER A 62 -18.55 -6.41 -2.32
N SER A 63 -19.62 -5.88 -1.74
CA SER A 63 -20.27 -6.46 -0.58
C SER A 63 -21.75 -6.67 -0.90
N PRO A 64 -22.24 -7.92 -1.03
CA PRO A 64 -21.54 -9.20 -0.96
C PRO A 64 -20.60 -9.45 -2.17
N PRO A 65 -19.65 -10.44 -2.17
CA PRO A 65 -19.49 -11.48 -1.14
C PRO A 65 -18.64 -11.08 0.07
N ALA A 66 -17.91 -9.93 0.02
CA ALA A 66 -17.13 -9.49 1.17
C ALA A 66 -18.02 -8.99 2.31
N LEU A 67 -17.72 -9.41 3.54
CA LEU A 67 -18.25 -8.80 4.76
C LEU A 67 -17.14 -7.91 5.36
N ILE A 68 -17.40 -6.60 5.35
CA ILE A 68 -16.43 -5.59 5.79
C ILE A 68 -16.96 -4.96 7.06
N SER A 69 -16.14 -4.94 8.11
CA SER A 69 -16.40 -4.17 9.32
C SER A 69 -15.22 -3.29 9.66
N VAL A 70 -15.49 -2.08 10.10
CA VAL A 70 -14.50 -1.09 10.51
C VAL A 70 -15.09 -0.24 11.63
N ASP A 71 -14.29 0.04 12.67
CA ASP A 71 -14.77 0.88 13.77
C ASP A 71 -14.72 2.36 13.39
N GLU A 72 -13.62 2.78 12.75
CA GLU A 72 -13.42 4.15 12.26
C GLU A 72 -12.68 4.14 10.94
N LEU A 73 -13.18 4.88 9.95
CA LEU A 73 -12.51 5.14 8.67
C LEU A 73 -12.69 6.63 8.33
N LYS A 74 -11.69 7.43 8.62
CA LYS A 74 -11.73 8.88 8.40
C LYS A 74 -10.70 9.34 7.39
N LEU A 75 -11.12 10.24 6.51
CA LEU A 75 -10.25 11.00 5.62
C LEU A 75 -10.33 12.48 6.04
N GLU A 76 -9.19 13.07 6.46
CA GLU A 76 -9.12 14.47 6.93
C GLU A 76 -10.15 14.80 8.03
N GLY A 77 -10.44 13.83 8.89
CA GLY A 77 -11.44 13.96 9.96
C GLY A 77 -12.88 13.64 9.56
N GLU A 78 -13.20 13.55 8.26
CA GLU A 78 -14.52 13.14 7.79
C GLU A 78 -14.69 11.63 7.84
N GLU A 79 -15.78 11.16 8.47
CA GLU A 79 -16.09 9.73 8.55
C GLU A 79 -16.59 9.19 7.20
N LEU A 80 -15.87 8.17 6.66
CA LEU A 80 -16.21 7.55 5.37
C LEU A 80 -17.03 6.28 5.51
N LYS A 81 -17.04 5.65 6.69
CA LYS A 81 -17.61 4.33 6.93
C LYS A 81 -19.02 4.18 6.35
N ASP A 82 -19.91 5.12 6.70
CA ASP A 82 -21.33 5.08 6.35
C ASP A 82 -21.69 5.98 5.17
N LEU A 83 -20.69 6.55 4.46
CA LEU A 83 -20.97 7.41 3.31
C LEU A 83 -21.63 6.63 2.18
N PRO A 84 -22.70 7.16 1.58
CA PRO A 84 -23.33 6.58 0.41
C PRO A 84 -22.39 6.63 -0.80
N GLU A 85 -22.54 5.69 -1.73
CA GLU A 85 -21.68 5.54 -2.91
C GLU A 85 -21.57 6.86 -3.73
N LYS A 86 -22.65 7.59 -3.88
CA LYS A 86 -22.66 8.88 -4.60
C LYS A 86 -21.69 9.91 -3.98
N LYS A 87 -21.54 9.93 -2.65
CA LYS A 87 -20.55 10.77 -1.97
C LYS A 87 -19.14 10.20 -2.12
N MET A 88 -18.96 8.88 -1.99
CA MET A 88 -17.67 8.24 -2.23
C MET A 88 -17.15 8.52 -3.64
N GLN A 89 -18.00 8.52 -4.67
CA GLN A 89 -17.64 8.89 -6.04
C GLN A 89 -17.13 10.34 -6.17
N SER A 90 -17.55 11.24 -5.32
CA SER A 90 -17.01 12.61 -5.30
C SER A 90 -15.67 12.72 -4.58
N ILE A 91 -15.35 11.78 -3.69
CA ILE A 91 -14.10 11.74 -2.93
C ILE A 91 -13.01 11.02 -3.74
N ARG A 92 -13.35 9.86 -4.35
CA ARG A 92 -12.44 9.12 -5.21
C ARG A 92 -12.07 9.96 -6.44
N GLY A 93 -10.77 10.11 -6.70
CA GLY A 93 -10.21 10.90 -7.77
C GLY A 93 -10.04 12.40 -7.46
N SER A 94 -10.66 12.92 -6.39
CA SER A 94 -10.51 14.33 -5.99
C SER A 94 -9.71 14.52 -4.70
N ARG A 95 -10.08 13.82 -3.62
CA ARG A 95 -9.41 13.91 -2.30
C ARG A 95 -8.57 12.68 -1.99
N MET A 96 -8.97 11.54 -2.54
CA MET A 96 -8.27 10.26 -2.40
C MET A 96 -8.24 9.56 -3.77
N SER A 97 -7.06 9.13 -4.22
CA SER A 97 -6.88 8.42 -5.48
C SER A 97 -6.16 7.09 -5.26
N MET A 98 -6.22 6.21 -6.25
CA MET A 98 -5.55 4.90 -6.21
C MET A 98 -4.81 4.64 -7.52
N ILE A 99 -3.58 4.13 -7.41
CA ILE A 99 -2.81 3.54 -8.49
C ILE A 99 -2.91 2.03 -8.30
N PHE A 100 -3.51 1.35 -9.28
CA PHE A 100 -3.73 -0.10 -9.22
C PHE A 100 -2.49 -0.88 -9.65
N GLN A 101 -2.39 -2.11 -9.17
CA GLN A 101 -1.27 -3.02 -9.40
C GLN A 101 -1.00 -3.29 -10.90
N ASP A 102 -2.05 -3.46 -11.70
CA ASP A 102 -1.92 -3.77 -13.12
C ASP A 102 -2.41 -2.61 -14.00
N ALA A 103 -1.45 -1.92 -14.61
CA ALA A 103 -1.72 -0.83 -15.54
C ALA A 103 -2.44 -1.28 -16.83
N MET A 104 -2.38 -2.57 -17.18
CA MET A 104 -3.06 -3.10 -18.37
C MET A 104 -4.57 -3.16 -18.17
N THR A 105 -5.00 -3.58 -17.00
CA THR A 105 -6.42 -3.73 -16.67
C THR A 105 -7.04 -2.45 -16.12
N ALA A 106 -6.22 -1.53 -15.55
CA ALA A 106 -6.69 -0.27 -14.99
C ALA A 106 -7.12 0.76 -16.05
N LEU A 107 -6.48 0.74 -17.23
CA LEU A 107 -6.83 1.63 -18.35
C LEU A 107 -7.86 0.97 -19.25
N ASN A 108 -8.88 1.76 -19.68
CA ASN A 108 -9.88 1.29 -20.63
C ASN A 108 -9.25 1.14 -22.04
N PRO A 109 -9.16 -0.09 -22.60
CA PRO A 109 -8.45 -0.34 -23.84
C PRO A 109 -9.11 0.28 -25.10
N VAL A 110 -10.39 0.62 -25.02
CA VAL A 110 -11.16 1.20 -26.13
C VAL A 110 -11.31 2.72 -26.07
N MET A 111 -10.63 3.35 -25.11
CA MET A 111 -10.55 4.81 -24.99
C MET A 111 -9.11 5.29 -25.10
N THR A 112 -8.90 6.45 -25.73
CA THR A 112 -7.58 7.06 -25.76
C THR A 112 -7.17 7.52 -24.37
N VAL A 113 -5.86 7.51 -24.10
CA VAL A 113 -5.27 7.91 -22.83
C VAL A 113 -5.72 9.30 -22.40
N GLY A 114 -5.68 10.26 -23.35
CA GLY A 114 -6.07 11.63 -23.07
C GLY A 114 -7.52 11.75 -22.61
N LYS A 115 -8.45 11.05 -23.26
CA LYS A 115 -9.88 11.09 -22.89
C LYS A 115 -10.12 10.54 -21.47
N GLN A 116 -9.36 9.53 -21.06
CA GLN A 116 -9.50 8.94 -19.73
C GLN A 116 -9.05 9.93 -18.64
N ILE A 117 -7.96 10.67 -18.87
CA ILE A 117 -7.50 11.71 -17.94
C ILE A 117 -8.43 12.93 -17.99
N ASP A 118 -8.90 13.35 -19.18
CA ASP A 118 -9.87 14.44 -19.33
C ASP A 118 -11.12 14.22 -18.49
N GLU A 119 -11.60 12.97 -18.43
CA GLU A 119 -12.79 12.62 -17.65
C GLU A 119 -12.62 12.98 -16.17
N VAL A 120 -11.42 12.76 -15.60
CA VAL A 120 -11.11 13.12 -14.21
C VAL A 120 -11.25 14.63 -14.00
N PHE A 121 -10.66 15.43 -14.87
CA PHE A 121 -10.73 16.90 -14.79
C PHE A 121 -12.16 17.43 -15.00
N ILE A 122 -12.88 16.90 -15.99
CA ILE A 122 -14.26 17.31 -16.26
C ILE A 122 -15.17 16.97 -15.09
N ARG A 123 -15.03 15.77 -14.53
CA ARG A 123 -15.88 15.27 -13.45
C ARG A 123 -15.65 16.02 -12.14
N HIS A 124 -14.41 16.19 -11.73
CA HIS A 124 -14.06 16.69 -10.40
C HIS A 124 -13.79 18.19 -10.37
N GLN A 125 -13.16 18.76 -11.42
CA GLN A 125 -12.85 20.20 -11.50
C GLN A 125 -13.83 20.99 -12.37
N LYS A 126 -14.82 20.31 -12.97
CA LYS A 126 -15.86 20.95 -13.83
C LYS A 126 -15.27 21.73 -15.03
N LEU A 127 -14.11 21.32 -15.50
CA LEU A 127 -13.46 21.95 -16.65
C LEU A 127 -14.23 21.66 -17.95
N THR A 128 -14.15 22.59 -18.89
CA THR A 128 -14.59 22.35 -20.28
C THR A 128 -13.66 21.33 -20.95
N ARG A 129 -14.12 20.69 -22.01
CA ARG A 129 -13.30 19.72 -22.78
C ARG A 129 -11.98 20.32 -23.28
N LYS A 130 -11.97 21.60 -23.69
CA LYS A 130 -10.75 22.28 -24.12
C LYS A 130 -9.76 22.45 -22.97
N GLN A 131 -10.23 22.95 -21.83
CA GLN A 131 -9.40 23.10 -20.64
C GLN A 131 -8.88 21.74 -20.12
N ALA A 132 -9.76 20.72 -20.04
CA ALA A 132 -9.37 19.37 -19.63
C ALA A 132 -8.22 18.84 -20.49
N LYS A 133 -8.29 18.96 -21.84
CA LYS A 133 -7.22 18.57 -22.73
C LYS A 133 -5.90 19.29 -22.44
N GLU A 134 -5.93 20.60 -22.20
CA GLU A 134 -4.73 21.39 -21.88
C GLU A 134 -4.12 20.91 -20.54
N HIS A 135 -4.94 20.64 -19.53
CA HIS A 135 -4.51 20.10 -18.25
C HIS A 135 -3.97 18.66 -18.37
N THR A 136 -4.61 17.83 -19.17
CA THR A 136 -4.17 16.46 -19.45
C THR A 136 -2.79 16.42 -20.11
N ILE A 137 -2.54 17.25 -21.12
CA ILE A 137 -1.22 17.34 -21.76
C ILE A 137 -0.15 17.78 -20.77
N LYS A 138 -0.45 18.77 -19.91
CA LYS A 138 0.44 19.18 -18.81
C LYS A 138 0.70 18.04 -17.83
N ALA A 139 -0.34 17.30 -17.40
CA ALA A 139 -0.19 16.18 -16.49
C ALA A 139 0.69 15.06 -17.08
N LEU A 140 0.52 14.72 -18.36
CA LEU A 140 1.37 13.76 -19.06
C LEU A 140 2.83 14.23 -19.14
N SER A 141 3.05 15.53 -19.41
CA SER A 141 4.38 16.12 -19.42
C SER A 141 5.06 16.07 -18.02
N LEU A 142 4.30 16.36 -16.95
CA LEU A 142 4.81 16.36 -15.58
C LEU A 142 5.31 14.98 -15.13
N VAL A 143 4.70 13.91 -15.59
CA VAL A 143 5.14 12.54 -15.30
C VAL A 143 6.17 12.01 -16.30
N GLY A 144 6.68 12.87 -17.20
CA GLY A 144 7.74 12.52 -18.14
C GLY A 144 7.29 11.59 -19.28
N VAL A 145 6.02 11.66 -19.71
CA VAL A 145 5.56 10.97 -20.93
C VAL A 145 6.09 11.74 -22.15
N PRO A 146 6.88 11.11 -23.04
CA PRO A 146 7.44 11.78 -24.21
C PRO A 146 6.34 12.14 -25.21
N SER A 147 6.45 13.32 -25.88
CA SER A 147 5.50 13.80 -26.88
C SER A 147 4.04 13.75 -26.40
N PRO A 148 3.68 14.43 -25.30
CA PRO A 148 2.40 14.28 -24.62
C PRO A 148 1.19 14.59 -25.49
N GLU A 149 1.30 15.51 -26.47
CA GLU A 149 0.25 15.84 -27.44
C GLU A 149 -0.07 14.67 -28.37
N GLN A 150 0.95 13.88 -28.74
CA GLN A 150 0.77 12.68 -29.54
C GLN A 150 0.18 11.57 -28.67
N ARG A 151 0.77 11.31 -27.49
CA ARG A 151 0.34 10.27 -26.57
C ARG A 151 -1.08 10.49 -26.05
N TYR A 152 -1.55 11.73 -25.99
CA TYR A 152 -2.94 12.05 -25.69
C TYR A 152 -3.93 11.31 -26.61
N LYS A 153 -3.57 11.09 -27.88
CA LYS A 153 -4.41 10.44 -28.89
C LYS A 153 -4.24 8.92 -28.93
N ASP A 154 -3.18 8.40 -28.31
CA ASP A 154 -2.87 6.97 -28.32
C ASP A 154 -3.81 6.19 -27.40
N PHE A 155 -4.01 4.92 -27.76
CA PHE A 155 -4.70 3.95 -26.91
C PHE A 155 -3.70 3.25 -25.96
N PRO A 156 -4.16 2.67 -24.82
CA PRO A 156 -3.27 2.01 -23.87
C PRO A 156 -2.35 0.96 -24.50
N HIS A 157 -2.83 0.17 -25.44
CA HIS A 157 -2.04 -0.89 -26.10
C HIS A 157 -0.89 -0.35 -26.99
N GLN A 158 -0.90 0.92 -27.34
CA GLN A 158 0.16 1.59 -28.11
C GLN A 158 1.30 2.13 -27.24
N LEU A 159 1.17 2.02 -25.88
CA LEU A 159 2.14 2.51 -24.93
C LEU A 159 2.93 1.33 -24.30
N SER A 160 4.20 1.58 -23.94
CA SER A 160 4.97 0.65 -23.14
C SER A 160 4.41 0.51 -21.72
N GLY A 161 4.81 -0.53 -20.97
CA GLY A 161 4.38 -0.74 -19.58
C GLY A 161 4.67 0.45 -18.69
N GLY A 162 5.90 0.97 -18.73
CA GLY A 162 6.28 2.15 -17.96
C GLY A 162 5.54 3.42 -18.37
N MET A 163 5.21 3.59 -19.66
CA MET A 163 4.38 4.72 -20.10
C MET A 163 2.95 4.61 -19.58
N ARG A 164 2.34 3.42 -19.59
CA ARG A 164 1.00 3.20 -19.00
C ARG A 164 1.00 3.52 -17.51
N GLN A 165 2.05 3.11 -16.80
CA GLN A 165 2.17 3.40 -15.37
C GLN A 165 2.29 4.91 -15.11
N ARG A 166 3.08 5.64 -15.90
CA ARG A 166 3.15 7.11 -15.83
C ARG A 166 1.81 7.77 -16.12
N VAL A 167 1.02 7.22 -17.05
CA VAL A 167 -0.35 7.68 -17.32
C VAL A 167 -1.25 7.49 -16.10
N LEU A 168 -1.19 6.33 -15.41
CA LEU A 168 -1.95 6.11 -14.18
C LEU A 168 -1.53 7.07 -13.07
N ILE A 169 -0.22 7.36 -12.93
CA ILE A 169 0.28 8.37 -11.99
C ILE A 169 -0.29 9.74 -12.35
N ALA A 170 -0.23 10.16 -13.63
CA ALA A 170 -0.81 11.42 -14.08
C ALA A 170 -2.31 11.51 -13.74
N MET A 171 -3.06 10.43 -13.95
CA MET A 171 -4.48 10.35 -13.62
C MET A 171 -4.72 10.45 -12.11
N ALA A 172 -3.93 9.76 -11.30
CA ALA A 172 -4.06 9.77 -9.84
C ALA A 172 -3.78 11.16 -9.25
N PHE A 173 -2.80 11.90 -9.80
CA PHE A 173 -2.44 13.25 -9.35
C PHE A 173 -3.25 14.37 -10.02
N ALA A 174 -4.12 14.09 -11.00
CA ALA A 174 -4.83 15.09 -11.80
C ALA A 174 -5.58 16.13 -10.95
N CYS A 175 -6.21 15.70 -9.87
CA CYS A 175 -6.95 16.59 -8.96
C CYS A 175 -6.15 16.97 -7.71
N GLN A 176 -4.85 16.65 -7.62
CA GLN A 176 -3.99 16.91 -6.46
C GLN A 176 -4.62 16.39 -5.15
N PRO A 177 -4.89 15.08 -5.05
CA PRO A 177 -5.55 14.51 -3.89
C PRO A 177 -4.66 14.60 -2.65
N ASN A 178 -5.29 14.59 -1.47
CA ASN A 178 -4.57 14.63 -0.19
C ASN A 178 -3.96 13.28 0.17
N LEU A 179 -4.53 12.19 -0.38
CA LEU A 179 -4.06 10.82 -0.21
C LEU A 179 -4.01 10.07 -1.54
N ILE A 180 -2.89 9.42 -1.82
CA ILE A 180 -2.78 8.42 -2.88
C ILE A 180 -2.46 7.06 -2.27
N ILE A 181 -3.18 6.03 -2.70
CA ILE A 181 -2.89 4.64 -2.40
C ILE A 181 -2.25 4.02 -3.65
N ALA A 182 -0.99 3.63 -3.56
CA ALA A 182 -0.28 2.97 -4.64
C ALA A 182 -0.13 1.48 -4.30
N ASP A 183 -0.92 0.64 -4.95
CA ASP A 183 -0.93 -0.81 -4.72
C ASP A 183 -0.01 -1.49 -5.73
N GLU A 184 1.18 -1.87 -5.28
CA GLU A 184 2.25 -2.49 -6.08
C GLU A 184 2.50 -1.75 -7.42
N PRO A 185 2.81 -0.45 -7.41
CA PRO A 185 2.78 0.42 -8.59
C PRO A 185 3.83 0.07 -9.65
N THR A 186 4.73 -0.87 -9.39
CA THR A 186 5.84 -1.24 -10.29
C THR A 186 5.86 -2.73 -10.64
N THR A 187 4.85 -3.48 -10.22
CA THR A 187 4.72 -4.91 -10.57
C THR A 187 4.69 -5.08 -12.09
N ALA A 188 5.40 -6.08 -12.59
CA ALA A 188 5.57 -6.40 -14.02
C ALA A 188 6.36 -5.37 -14.87
N LEU A 189 7.13 -4.48 -14.24
CA LEU A 189 8.10 -3.61 -14.89
C LEU A 189 9.52 -4.14 -14.70
N ASP A 190 10.40 -3.88 -15.67
CA ASP A 190 11.83 -4.15 -15.49
C ASP A 190 12.45 -3.17 -14.46
N VAL A 191 13.55 -3.58 -13.83
CA VAL A 191 14.18 -2.86 -12.70
C VAL A 191 14.50 -1.40 -13.03
N THR A 192 14.94 -1.12 -14.26
CA THR A 192 15.29 0.25 -14.67
C THR A 192 14.05 1.13 -14.78
N ILE A 193 12.98 0.62 -15.39
CA ILE A 193 11.71 1.34 -15.52
C ILE A 193 11.04 1.48 -14.16
N GLN A 194 11.13 0.46 -13.30
CA GLN A 194 10.65 0.51 -11.92
C GLN A 194 11.23 1.71 -11.17
N ALA A 195 12.55 1.87 -11.16
CA ALA A 195 13.22 3.01 -10.50
C ALA A 195 12.70 4.35 -11.03
N GLN A 196 12.62 4.51 -12.36
CA GLN A 196 12.11 5.74 -12.98
C GLN A 196 10.65 6.06 -12.64
N VAL A 197 9.80 5.04 -12.50
CA VAL A 197 8.39 5.22 -12.12
C VAL A 197 8.27 5.63 -10.67
N LEU A 198 9.09 5.06 -9.79
CA LEU A 198 9.13 5.42 -8.37
C LEU A 198 9.66 6.83 -8.14
N ASP A 199 10.69 7.24 -8.89
CA ASP A 199 11.20 8.62 -8.85
C ASP A 199 10.08 9.62 -9.21
N VAL A 200 9.34 9.35 -10.29
CA VAL A 200 8.20 10.18 -10.70
C VAL A 200 7.14 10.23 -9.60
N LEU A 201 6.81 9.09 -8.98
CA LEU A 201 5.84 9.02 -7.90
C LEU A 201 6.29 9.83 -6.68
N SER A 202 7.56 9.69 -6.28
CA SER A 202 8.18 10.43 -5.16
C SER A 202 8.22 11.95 -5.44
N ASP A 203 8.64 12.35 -6.64
CA ASP A 203 8.70 13.76 -7.04
C ASP A 203 7.30 14.40 -7.02
N MET A 204 6.31 13.70 -7.57
CA MET A 204 4.93 14.18 -7.58
C MET A 204 4.36 14.27 -6.15
N GLN A 205 4.64 13.29 -5.29
CA GLN A 205 4.23 13.28 -3.89
C GLN A 205 4.80 14.49 -3.14
N LYS A 206 6.11 14.71 -3.23
CA LYS A 206 6.80 15.85 -2.59
C LYS A 206 6.33 17.19 -3.13
N LYS A 207 6.20 17.31 -4.45
CA LYS A 207 5.80 18.55 -5.12
C LYS A 207 4.40 19.01 -4.72
N HIS A 208 3.47 18.09 -4.51
CA HIS A 208 2.09 18.39 -4.17
C HIS A 208 1.78 18.30 -2.67
N GLY A 209 2.73 17.82 -1.85
CA GLY A 209 2.51 17.57 -0.43
C GLY A 209 1.47 16.48 -0.17
N THR A 210 1.24 15.61 -1.15
CA THR A 210 0.26 14.51 -1.07
C THR A 210 0.76 13.44 -0.11
N SER A 211 -0.10 12.90 0.74
CA SER A 211 0.23 11.72 1.55
C SER A 211 0.15 10.45 0.70
N LEU A 212 1.02 9.48 0.97
CA LEU A 212 1.13 8.26 0.18
C LEU A 212 0.99 7.01 1.06
N LEU A 213 0.09 6.09 0.69
CA LEU A 213 0.11 4.72 1.17
C LEU A 213 0.72 3.84 0.07
N LEU A 214 1.97 3.45 0.26
CA LEU A 214 2.71 2.59 -0.66
C LEU A 214 2.55 1.13 -0.23
N ILE A 215 1.94 0.31 -1.07
CA ILE A 215 1.81 -1.12 -0.85
C ILE A 215 2.81 -1.83 -1.76
N THR A 216 3.68 -2.63 -1.18
CA THR A 216 4.69 -3.40 -1.91
C THR A 216 5.17 -4.59 -1.10
N HIS A 217 5.75 -5.57 -1.78
CA HIS A 217 6.53 -6.65 -1.17
C HIS A 217 8.04 -6.39 -1.27
N ASP A 218 8.46 -5.35 -1.99
CA ASP A 218 9.87 -4.97 -2.18
C ASP A 218 10.31 -3.94 -1.13
N LEU A 219 11.07 -4.40 -0.14
CA LEU A 219 11.60 -3.56 0.92
C LEU A 219 12.70 -2.59 0.46
N SER A 220 13.35 -2.84 -0.69
CA SER A 220 14.34 -1.91 -1.23
C SER A 220 13.70 -0.60 -1.69
N ILE A 221 12.49 -0.67 -2.24
CA ILE A 221 11.68 0.50 -2.59
C ILE A 221 11.31 1.28 -1.32
N VAL A 222 10.86 0.54 -0.31
CA VAL A 222 10.40 1.13 0.97
C VAL A 222 11.52 1.89 1.68
N ALA A 223 12.76 1.36 1.66
CA ALA A 223 13.92 2.01 2.27
C ALA A 223 14.19 3.42 1.74
N ASN A 224 13.84 3.69 0.47
CA ASN A 224 14.10 4.95 -0.20
C ASN A 224 12.92 5.95 -0.13
N MET A 225 11.71 5.47 0.12
CA MET A 225 10.51 6.30 -0.01
C MET A 225 9.72 6.47 1.28
N ALA A 226 9.70 5.47 2.16
CA ALA A 226 8.79 5.48 3.29
C ALA A 226 9.36 6.21 4.52
N ASP A 227 8.51 6.99 5.16
CA ASP A 227 8.78 7.57 6.48
C ASP A 227 8.51 6.55 7.60
N ARG A 228 7.44 5.74 7.42
CA ARG A 228 6.97 4.73 8.39
C ARG A 228 6.47 3.48 7.68
N ILE A 229 6.65 2.34 8.33
CA ILE A 229 6.33 1.03 7.77
C ILE A 229 5.35 0.30 8.68
N TYR A 230 4.33 -0.29 8.08
CA TYR A 230 3.48 -1.31 8.67
C TYR A 230 3.80 -2.65 8.02
N VAL A 231 4.21 -3.62 8.82
CA VAL A 231 4.48 -4.99 8.36
C VAL A 231 3.24 -5.84 8.60
N MET A 232 2.71 -6.43 7.55
CA MET A 232 1.48 -7.23 7.59
C MET A 232 1.79 -8.71 7.35
N TYR A 233 1.25 -9.57 8.21
CA TYR A 233 1.33 -11.02 8.08
C TYR A 233 -0.04 -11.65 8.32
N ALA A 234 -0.48 -12.51 7.39
CA ALA A 234 -1.74 -13.28 7.49
C ALA A 234 -2.95 -12.47 7.99
N GLY A 235 -3.13 -11.24 7.49
CA GLY A 235 -4.28 -10.38 7.82
C GLY A 235 -4.10 -9.48 9.05
N LYS A 236 -2.93 -9.47 9.69
CA LYS A 236 -2.66 -8.66 10.88
C LYS A 236 -1.40 -7.80 10.72
N ILE A 237 -1.40 -6.62 11.32
CA ILE A 237 -0.17 -5.86 11.51
C ILE A 237 0.65 -6.54 12.61
N VAL A 238 1.89 -6.90 12.28
CA VAL A 238 2.82 -7.58 13.21
C VAL A 238 3.90 -6.64 13.72
N GLU A 239 4.27 -5.61 12.96
CA GLU A 239 5.21 -4.58 13.39
C GLU A 239 4.88 -3.25 12.73
N THR A 240 5.08 -2.13 13.44
CA THR A 240 5.08 -0.78 12.87
C THR A 240 6.21 0.03 13.49
N SER A 241 6.92 0.80 12.65
CA SER A 241 8.09 1.57 13.05
C SER A 241 8.37 2.67 12.03
N PRO A 242 9.06 3.77 12.41
CA PRO A 242 9.77 4.61 11.46
C PRO A 242 10.67 3.74 10.57
N ALA A 243 10.76 4.08 9.28
CA ALA A 243 11.45 3.23 8.30
C ALA A 243 12.91 2.99 8.70
N TYR A 244 13.65 4.04 9.00
CA TYR A 244 15.06 3.93 9.41
C TYR A 244 15.27 2.95 10.58
N ASP A 245 14.42 3.05 11.61
CA ASP A 245 14.54 2.21 12.81
C ASP A 245 14.19 0.75 12.52
N LEU A 246 13.21 0.48 11.66
CA LEU A 246 12.83 -0.88 11.27
C LEU A 246 13.98 -1.58 10.51
N PHE A 247 14.61 -0.89 9.57
CA PHE A 247 15.76 -1.44 8.84
C PHE A 247 16.97 -1.68 9.72
N LYS A 248 17.18 -0.82 10.72
CA LYS A 248 18.31 -0.95 11.65
C LYS A 248 18.11 -2.04 12.69
N LYS A 249 16.89 -2.14 13.23
CA LYS A 249 16.56 -3.03 14.35
C LYS A 249 15.09 -3.48 14.27
N PRO A 250 14.79 -4.53 13.47
CA PRO A 250 13.47 -5.13 13.50
C PRO A 250 13.22 -5.80 14.84
N TYR A 251 11.94 -5.82 15.27
CA TYR A 251 11.54 -6.48 16.52
C TYR A 251 10.75 -7.76 16.31
N HIS A 252 10.08 -7.90 15.16
CA HIS A 252 9.35 -9.13 14.86
C HIS A 252 10.22 -10.09 14.04
N PRO A 253 10.32 -11.40 14.40
CA PRO A 253 11.10 -12.36 13.63
C PRO A 253 10.73 -12.47 12.15
N TYR A 254 9.48 -12.24 11.79
CA TYR A 254 9.06 -12.16 10.40
C TYR A 254 9.68 -10.97 9.67
N THR A 255 9.76 -9.80 10.32
CA THR A 255 10.39 -8.60 9.74
C THR A 255 11.90 -8.84 9.55
N GLU A 256 12.56 -9.47 10.51
CA GLU A 256 13.97 -9.87 10.39
C GLU A 256 14.17 -10.78 9.19
N GLY A 257 13.33 -11.80 9.02
CA GLY A 257 13.39 -12.71 7.87
C GLY A 257 13.16 -12.00 6.53
N LEU A 258 12.21 -11.06 6.46
CA LEU A 258 11.98 -10.25 5.26
C LEU A 258 13.20 -9.39 4.90
N LEU A 259 13.83 -8.76 5.89
CA LEU A 259 15.05 -7.96 5.71
C LEU A 259 16.26 -8.81 5.34
N GLY A 260 16.36 -10.04 5.90
CA GLY A 260 17.42 -11.01 5.59
C GLY A 260 17.34 -11.58 4.18
N ALA A 261 16.19 -11.48 3.52
CA ALA A 261 16.01 -11.87 2.13
C ALA A 261 16.46 -10.80 1.10
N ILE A 262 16.80 -9.57 1.55
CA ILE A 262 17.29 -8.50 0.68
C ILE A 262 18.77 -8.75 0.35
N PRO A 263 19.17 -8.81 -0.94
CA PRO A 263 20.58 -8.93 -1.31
C PRO A 263 21.40 -7.74 -0.80
N LYS A 264 22.46 -7.98 -0.04
CA LYS A 264 23.42 -6.94 0.37
C LYS A 264 24.58 -6.91 -0.62
N LEU A 265 24.84 -5.76 -1.21
CA LEU A 265 25.91 -5.55 -2.20
C LEU A 265 27.34 -5.74 -1.65
N SER A 266 27.51 -5.87 -0.33
CA SER A 266 28.83 -5.84 0.33
C SER A 266 29.32 -7.16 0.90
N ASP A 267 28.59 -8.27 0.77
CA ASP A 267 28.95 -9.56 1.39
C ASP A 267 28.98 -10.69 0.35
N ASP A 268 30.17 -11.08 -0.08
CA ASP A 268 30.39 -12.25 -0.98
C ASP A 268 29.96 -13.61 -0.37
N HIS A 269 29.58 -13.64 0.91
CA HIS A 269 29.19 -14.83 1.67
C HIS A 269 27.86 -14.69 2.42
N HIS A 270 26.94 -13.85 1.94
CA HIS A 270 25.64 -13.72 2.60
C HIS A 270 24.80 -14.99 2.37
N GLU A 271 24.65 -15.82 3.40
CA GLU A 271 23.59 -16.82 3.43
C GLU A 271 22.25 -16.08 3.44
N PHE A 272 21.49 -16.25 2.35
CA PHE A 272 20.12 -15.71 2.29
C PHE A 272 19.28 -16.37 3.37
N ILE A 273 18.82 -15.60 4.34
CA ILE A 273 17.84 -16.08 5.32
C ILE A 273 16.52 -16.21 4.58
N GLN A 274 16.19 -17.42 4.19
CA GLN A 274 14.89 -17.71 3.59
C GLN A 274 13.89 -18.07 4.69
N ILE A 275 12.77 -17.36 4.76
CA ILE A 275 11.66 -17.73 5.64
C ILE A 275 11.09 -19.05 5.09
N PRO A 276 11.13 -20.16 5.86
CA PRO A 276 10.64 -21.45 5.38
C PRO A 276 9.12 -21.41 5.11
N ASP A 277 8.65 -22.31 4.27
CA ASP A 277 7.24 -22.51 3.95
C ASP A 277 6.54 -21.26 3.33
N SER A 278 5.22 -21.25 3.29
CA SER A 278 4.39 -20.16 2.77
C SER A 278 3.50 -19.57 3.87
N VAL A 279 2.95 -18.39 3.59
CA VAL A 279 1.92 -17.77 4.46
C VAL A 279 0.75 -18.74 4.63
N PRO A 280 0.24 -18.94 5.86
CA PRO A 280 -0.88 -19.86 6.10
C PRO A 280 -2.11 -19.45 5.28
N HIS A 281 -2.79 -20.46 4.77
CA HIS A 281 -4.03 -20.23 4.00
C HIS A 281 -5.04 -19.43 4.85
N PRO A 282 -5.67 -18.37 4.32
CA PRO A 282 -6.53 -17.47 5.11
C PRO A 282 -7.74 -18.15 5.77
N MET A 283 -8.12 -19.35 5.31
CA MET A 283 -9.18 -20.17 5.91
C MET A 283 -8.66 -21.06 7.05
N PHE A 284 -7.39 -21.49 6.99
CA PHE A 284 -6.80 -22.47 7.90
C PHE A 284 -5.61 -21.85 8.67
N LYS A 285 -5.88 -20.72 9.32
CA LYS A 285 -4.85 -20.05 10.13
C LYS A 285 -4.54 -20.87 11.40
N PRO A 286 -3.27 -20.94 11.79
CA PRO A 286 -2.89 -21.63 13.02
C PRO A 286 -3.49 -20.94 14.24
N LYS A 287 -3.64 -21.69 15.35
CA LYS A 287 -3.99 -21.14 16.65
C LYS A 287 -2.81 -20.31 17.20
N GLY A 288 -3.07 -19.31 18.02
CA GLY A 288 -2.03 -18.46 18.60
C GLY A 288 -1.43 -17.47 17.58
N CYS A 289 -0.13 -17.24 17.67
CA CYS A 289 0.61 -16.39 16.74
C CYS A 289 0.61 -17.00 15.32
N TYR A 290 0.13 -16.29 14.32
CA TYR A 290 0.03 -16.84 12.96
C TYR A 290 1.41 -17.15 12.33
N PHE A 291 2.46 -16.51 12.81
CA PHE A 291 3.83 -16.76 12.34
C PHE A 291 4.51 -17.93 13.04
N HIS A 292 3.99 -18.46 14.16
CA HIS A 292 4.68 -19.47 14.95
C HIS A 292 5.16 -20.71 14.18
N PRO A 293 4.46 -21.21 13.12
CA PRO A 293 4.95 -22.39 12.39
C PRO A 293 6.26 -22.13 11.63
N ARG A 294 6.54 -20.88 11.29
CA ARG A 294 7.71 -20.42 10.50
C ARG A 294 8.73 -19.67 11.37
N CYS A 295 8.43 -19.47 12.65
CA CYS A 295 9.25 -18.67 13.56
C CYS A 295 10.33 -19.53 14.19
N PRO A 296 11.63 -19.22 14.05
CA PRO A 296 12.71 -19.98 14.69
C PRO A 296 12.69 -19.83 16.23
N TYR A 297 12.04 -18.81 16.75
CA TYR A 297 11.96 -18.49 18.17
C TYR A 297 10.61 -18.87 18.79
N ALA A 298 9.82 -19.75 18.15
CA ALA A 298 8.47 -20.08 18.61
C ALA A 298 8.48 -20.87 19.93
N THR A 299 7.72 -20.40 20.91
CA THR A 299 7.48 -21.06 22.20
C THR A 299 6.08 -21.66 22.27
N ASP A 300 5.75 -22.40 23.32
CA ASP A 300 4.41 -22.94 23.54
C ASP A 300 3.36 -21.82 23.71
N GLU A 301 3.73 -20.71 24.33
CA GLU A 301 2.84 -19.54 24.40
C GLU A 301 2.48 -19.02 23.01
N CYS A 302 3.43 -19.01 22.05
CA CYS A 302 3.18 -18.61 20.67
C CYS A 302 2.20 -19.53 19.93
N ARG A 303 2.15 -20.81 20.31
CA ARG A 303 1.22 -21.80 19.74
C ARG A 303 -0.20 -21.67 20.30
N GLU A 304 -0.33 -21.21 21.54
CA GLU A 304 -1.61 -21.16 22.23
C GLU A 304 -2.31 -19.80 22.16
N LYS A 305 -1.56 -18.71 22.27
CA LYS A 305 -2.09 -17.36 22.44
C LYS A 305 -1.68 -16.44 21.29
N MET A 306 -2.64 -15.63 20.81
CA MET A 306 -2.35 -14.55 19.87
C MET A 306 -1.72 -13.38 20.62
N PRO A 307 -0.51 -12.91 20.25
CA PRO A 307 0.06 -11.71 20.86
C PRO A 307 -0.73 -10.46 20.49
N THR A 308 -0.79 -9.50 21.41
CA THR A 308 -1.36 -8.18 21.15
C THR A 308 -0.30 -7.26 20.56
N LEU A 309 -0.72 -6.31 19.69
CA LEU A 309 0.17 -5.25 19.22
C LEU A 309 0.46 -4.30 20.39
N LYS A 310 1.72 -4.16 20.80
CA LYS A 310 2.14 -3.33 21.93
C LYS A 310 3.21 -2.35 21.47
N GLU A 311 3.13 -1.13 21.95
CA GLU A 311 4.22 -0.17 21.81
C GLU A 311 5.37 -0.57 22.75
N ILE A 312 6.57 -0.68 22.22
CA ILE A 312 7.79 -1.07 22.92
C ILE A 312 8.82 0.06 23.00
N GLU A 313 8.77 0.98 22.06
CA GLU A 313 9.48 2.26 22.02
C GLU A 313 8.55 3.30 21.40
N PRO A 314 8.74 4.60 21.63
CA PRO A 314 7.89 5.63 21.05
C PRO A 314 7.76 5.50 19.54
N GLY A 315 6.52 5.32 19.05
CA GLY A 315 6.20 5.13 17.64
C GLY A 315 6.55 3.75 17.06
N ARG A 316 6.98 2.79 17.88
CA ARG A 316 7.33 1.43 17.46
C ARG A 316 6.48 0.40 18.17
N CYS A 317 5.64 -0.30 17.42
CA CYS A 317 4.76 -1.34 17.96
C CYS A 317 5.10 -2.69 17.37
N VAL A 318 5.00 -3.75 18.18
CA VAL A 318 5.21 -5.13 17.75
C VAL A 318 4.14 -6.06 18.31
N ARG A 319 3.72 -7.04 17.51
CA ARG A 319 2.81 -8.13 17.86
C ARG A 319 3.60 -9.43 18.04
N CYS A 320 4.39 -9.51 19.10
CA CYS A 320 5.21 -10.67 19.42
C CYS A 320 5.22 -10.88 20.93
N HIS A 321 5.27 -12.15 21.39
CA HIS A 321 5.48 -12.47 22.81
C HIS A 321 6.96 -12.25 23.20
N HIS A 322 7.87 -12.49 22.27
CA HIS A 322 9.32 -12.42 22.43
C HIS A 322 9.95 -11.52 21.36
N PRO A 323 9.79 -10.17 21.45
CA PRO A 323 10.42 -9.25 20.49
C PRO A 323 11.93 -9.43 20.48
N LEU A 324 12.53 -9.39 19.29
CA LEU A 324 13.98 -9.47 19.11
C LEU A 324 14.66 -8.31 19.84
N ARG A 325 15.62 -8.64 20.72
CA ARG A 325 16.46 -7.65 21.41
C ARG A 325 17.90 -7.84 20.94
N LYS A 326 18.43 -6.89 20.14
CA LYS A 326 19.87 -6.91 19.88
C LYS A 326 20.60 -6.54 21.16
N GLY A 327 21.41 -7.46 21.68
CA GLY A 327 22.25 -7.27 22.85
C GLY A 327 22.13 -8.28 23.98
N GLU A 328 21.18 -9.22 23.89
CA GLU A 328 21.16 -10.40 24.72
C GLU A 328 21.50 -11.57 23.78
N ASP A 329 22.77 -12.00 23.76
CA ASP A 329 23.19 -13.26 23.13
C ASP A 329 22.37 -14.37 23.80
N HIS A 330 21.56 -15.06 23.01
CA HIS A 330 20.91 -16.28 23.46
C HIS A 330 22.03 -17.35 23.57
N GLU A 331 22.57 -17.54 24.79
CA GLU A 331 23.30 -18.75 25.17
C GLU A 331 22.39 -19.98 25.07
#